data_739b209cd4e3998a6385ba5d2e31cc5e
#
_entry.id   739b209cd4e3998a6385ba5d2e31cc5e
#
_cell.length_a   1.000
_cell.length_b   1.000
_cell.length_c   1.000
_cell.angle_alpha   90.00
_cell.angle_beta   90.00
_cell.angle_gamma   90.00
#
_symmetry.space_group_name_H-M   'P 1'
#
loop_
_entity.id
_entity.type
_entity.pdbx_description
1 polymer ?
#
loop_
_entity_poly.entity_id
_entity_poly.type
_entity_poly.pdbx_seq_one_letter_code
_entity_poly.pdbx_strand_id
1 'polypeptide(L)'
;MPSQPHVPMPRDDVKERVREALDIVDVAGSYISLRRQGKVMTGLCPWHEDSRPSLQINPDRQTYRCWVCDVGGDVFSFVMRMEKVEFREALEQLADRAGISLPRGRGGLPVDDKAALRAMMAWATERFRDCLRAAPEAAPARDYLRGRGVSADTIERFDLGFAPPAWDWLLRQAAAAGMSRDALVKAGLAIERDDRSGHYDRFRGRVIFPIRDPQGRCVAFGGRVLPGDRPDSAKYINSPETPLFSKSSMLYGLDSARDAMAASGRAIVVEGYTDCLAARQAGIGDVVAVLGTALGERHAKLLRRYADRIVLVLDGDDAGRRRANEVLEVLLAEPIDVRIARLPSGVDPCELILEQGRDAFEQIVAGACDPLDYRLDEALASLAPDAGDDAALASVESVLKALAAAASRSSLAGAQRQLREDQILGRLERRFGLSRDVLRGRLAELRRGQPAAEPSRLDPIRPTRLPAWDREVLEVLVGVPDSVGLIVREVRPADVETPACREVLETAQRLHEQGRGAGLADLLMELVDPALQSLLVAVDESETARATGDPHERVAHFAEALRRRAAERQAHAAARAIKTNRLDSRSESELLERLLAERRTAQGMPETVEPVSVPGMSAPKDG
;
A
#
# COMPACT_ATOMS: atom_id res chain seq x y z
N MET A 1 -8.61 -24.72 -41.46
CA MET A 1 -7.61 -23.69 -41.22
C MET A 1 -6.95 -24.01 -39.89
N PRO A 2 -5.63 -24.22 -39.81
CA PRO A 2 -4.96 -24.55 -38.56
C PRO A 2 -4.87 -23.31 -37.67
N SER A 3 -5.30 -23.45 -36.43
CA SER A 3 -5.17 -22.47 -35.37
C SER A 3 -3.69 -22.13 -35.12
N GLN A 4 -3.32 -20.88 -35.25
CA GLN A 4 -1.99 -20.39 -34.92
C GLN A 4 -1.69 -20.60 -33.42
N PRO A 5 -0.46 -20.99 -33.05
CA PRO A 5 -0.08 -21.14 -31.66
C PRO A 5 -0.07 -19.77 -30.96
N HIS A 6 -0.81 -19.65 -29.87
CA HIS A 6 -0.85 -18.50 -29.02
C HIS A 6 0.51 -18.35 -28.30
N VAL A 7 1.36 -17.47 -28.79
CA VAL A 7 2.63 -17.10 -28.14
C VAL A 7 2.26 -16.26 -26.92
N PRO A 8 2.67 -16.60 -25.69
CA PRO A 8 2.42 -15.76 -24.53
C PRO A 8 3.25 -14.48 -24.64
N MET A 9 2.54 -13.35 -24.75
CA MET A 9 3.13 -12.02 -24.83
C MET A 9 3.80 -11.61 -23.51
N PRO A 10 4.94 -10.88 -23.51
CA PRO A 10 5.59 -10.36 -22.32
C PRO A 10 4.65 -9.41 -21.54
N ARG A 11 4.77 -9.37 -20.21
CA ARG A 11 3.97 -8.49 -19.30
C ARG A 11 4.08 -7.00 -19.64
N ASP A 12 5.20 -6.60 -20.19
CA ASP A 12 5.53 -5.21 -20.50
C ASP A 12 4.72 -4.64 -21.67
N ASP A 13 4.38 -5.48 -22.64
CA ASP A 13 3.51 -5.14 -23.76
C ASP A 13 2.09 -4.73 -23.34
N VAL A 14 1.59 -5.22 -22.21
CA VAL A 14 0.21 -4.92 -21.76
C VAL A 14 0.09 -3.60 -21.06
N LYS A 15 1.05 -3.23 -20.22
CA LYS A 15 1.10 -1.88 -19.60
C LYS A 15 1.17 -0.80 -20.68
N GLU A 16 2.06 -1.02 -21.67
CA GLU A 16 2.21 -0.13 -22.83
C GLU A 16 0.90 0.00 -23.60
N ARG A 17 0.26 -1.12 -23.94
CA ARG A 17 -1.04 -1.12 -24.64
C ARG A 17 -2.14 -0.42 -23.85
N VAL A 18 -2.20 -0.58 -22.54
CA VAL A 18 -3.15 0.13 -21.67
C VAL A 18 -2.85 1.63 -21.68
N ARG A 19 -1.58 2.02 -21.61
CA ARG A 19 -1.14 3.42 -21.67
C ARG A 19 -1.48 4.06 -23.01
N GLU A 20 -1.18 3.37 -24.13
CA GLU A 20 -1.45 3.85 -25.49
C GLU A 20 -2.95 3.96 -25.81
N ALA A 21 -3.77 3.09 -25.19
CA ALA A 21 -5.21 3.09 -25.41
C ALA A 21 -5.98 4.15 -24.61
N LEU A 22 -5.31 4.82 -23.67
CA LEU A 22 -5.94 5.79 -22.75
C LEU A 22 -5.29 7.17 -22.89
N ASP A 23 -6.11 8.21 -22.90
CA ASP A 23 -5.65 9.59 -22.76
C ASP A 23 -5.75 10.01 -21.29
N ILE A 24 -4.64 10.48 -20.70
CA ILE A 24 -4.63 10.97 -19.32
C ILE A 24 -5.62 12.13 -19.11
N VAL A 25 -5.90 12.93 -20.15
CA VAL A 25 -6.89 14.02 -20.08
C VAL A 25 -8.29 13.46 -19.88
N ASP A 26 -8.66 12.41 -20.61
CA ASP A 26 -9.97 11.75 -20.49
C ASP A 26 -10.11 11.00 -19.15
N VAL A 27 -9.02 10.37 -18.71
CA VAL A 27 -9.01 9.69 -17.40
C VAL A 27 -9.16 10.69 -16.28
N ALA A 28 -8.32 11.72 -16.22
CA ALA A 28 -8.37 12.75 -15.19
C ALA A 28 -9.65 13.58 -15.25
N GLY A 29 -10.15 13.87 -16.45
CA GLY A 29 -11.41 14.59 -16.67
C GLY A 29 -12.65 13.87 -16.09
N SER A 30 -12.57 12.54 -15.86
CA SER A 30 -13.64 11.80 -15.17
C SER A 30 -13.65 12.00 -13.65
N TYR A 31 -12.59 12.56 -13.07
CA TYR A 31 -12.46 12.82 -11.63
C TYR A 31 -12.54 14.31 -11.29
N ILE A 32 -11.96 15.16 -12.14
CA ILE A 32 -11.82 16.60 -11.91
C ILE A 32 -12.21 17.42 -13.14
N SER A 33 -12.69 18.64 -12.90
CA SER A 33 -12.98 19.57 -14.00
C SER A 33 -11.69 20.17 -14.56
N LEU A 34 -11.41 19.93 -15.85
CA LEU A 34 -10.25 20.42 -16.55
C LEU A 34 -10.58 21.58 -17.48
N ARG A 35 -9.68 22.56 -17.59
CA ARG A 35 -9.75 23.69 -18.54
C ARG A 35 -8.46 23.76 -19.33
N ARG A 36 -8.56 24.06 -20.62
CA ARG A 36 -7.39 24.20 -21.47
C ARG A 36 -6.67 25.53 -21.20
N GLN A 37 -5.36 25.46 -21.01
CA GLN A 37 -4.50 26.62 -20.86
C GLN A 37 -3.26 26.48 -21.78
N GLY A 38 -3.34 27.00 -22.98
CA GLY A 38 -2.29 26.80 -23.98
C GLY A 38 -2.16 25.34 -24.43
N LYS A 39 -1.00 24.75 -24.20
CA LYS A 39 -0.70 23.34 -24.55
C LYS A 39 -1.07 22.35 -23.47
N VAL A 40 -1.41 22.79 -22.26
CA VAL A 40 -1.73 21.91 -21.11
C VAL A 40 -3.20 22.06 -20.71
N MET A 41 -3.70 21.05 -19.99
CA MET A 41 -4.97 21.13 -19.27
C MET A 41 -4.71 21.46 -17.82
N THR A 42 -5.52 22.34 -17.21
CA THR A 42 -5.37 22.75 -15.81
C THR A 42 -6.64 22.49 -15.03
N GLY A 43 -6.51 22.15 -13.76
CA GLY A 43 -7.61 21.93 -12.82
C GLY A 43 -7.20 22.17 -11.38
N LEU A 44 -8.18 22.16 -10.48
CA LEU A 44 -7.90 22.18 -9.04
C LEU A 44 -7.25 20.86 -8.63
N CYS A 45 -6.23 20.92 -7.79
CA CYS A 45 -5.56 19.73 -7.30
C CYS A 45 -6.43 19.00 -6.26
N PRO A 46 -6.71 17.70 -6.42
CA PRO A 46 -7.54 16.95 -5.47
C PRO A 46 -6.78 16.52 -4.19
N TRP A 47 -5.48 16.77 -4.10
CA TRP A 47 -4.63 16.27 -3.01
C TRP A 47 -4.21 17.34 -1.98
N HIS A 48 -4.63 18.59 -2.15
CA HIS A 48 -4.50 19.67 -1.18
C HIS A 48 -5.66 20.68 -1.37
N GLU A 49 -5.90 21.53 -0.36
CA GLU A 49 -6.86 22.64 -0.50
C GLU A 49 -6.36 23.60 -1.61
N ASP A 50 -7.05 23.64 -2.72
CA ASP A 50 -6.68 24.40 -3.90
C ASP A 50 -7.77 25.39 -4.27
N SER A 51 -7.47 26.69 -4.17
CA SER A 51 -8.36 27.77 -4.59
C SER A 51 -8.06 28.31 -5.98
N ARG A 52 -6.91 27.91 -6.58
CA ARG A 52 -6.48 28.30 -7.93
C ARG A 52 -5.92 27.08 -8.64
N PRO A 53 -6.30 26.83 -9.93
CA PRO A 53 -5.83 25.64 -10.64
C PRO A 53 -4.32 25.50 -10.60
N SER A 54 -3.82 24.53 -9.82
CA SER A 54 -2.40 24.23 -9.66
C SER A 54 -1.97 22.90 -10.28
N LEU A 55 -2.96 22.05 -10.60
CA LEU A 55 -2.71 20.80 -11.30
C LEU A 55 -2.65 21.06 -12.81
N GLN A 56 -1.58 20.63 -13.45
CA GLN A 56 -1.39 20.66 -14.90
C GLN A 56 -1.29 19.24 -15.44
N ILE A 57 -1.92 18.99 -16.59
CA ILE A 57 -1.82 17.76 -17.35
C ILE A 57 -1.27 18.09 -18.72
N ASN A 58 -0.21 17.42 -19.12
CA ASN A 58 0.43 17.55 -20.41
C ASN A 58 -0.08 16.45 -21.37
N PRO A 59 -0.93 16.77 -22.35
CA PRO A 59 -1.47 15.78 -23.27
C PRO A 59 -0.40 15.14 -24.18
N ASP A 60 0.61 15.90 -24.57
CA ASP A 60 1.66 15.42 -25.49
C ASP A 60 2.58 14.40 -24.80
N ARG A 61 2.82 14.58 -23.48
CA ARG A 61 3.67 13.70 -22.67
C ARG A 61 2.91 12.65 -21.87
N GLN A 62 1.59 12.76 -21.83
CA GLN A 62 0.71 11.88 -21.05
C GLN A 62 1.10 11.87 -19.55
N THR A 63 1.44 13.04 -18.99
CA THR A 63 1.86 13.24 -17.60
C THR A 63 1.04 14.33 -16.92
N TYR A 64 1.01 14.28 -15.59
CA TYR A 64 0.41 15.35 -14.76
C TYR A 64 1.38 15.82 -13.69
N ARG A 65 1.23 17.08 -13.25
CA ARG A 65 1.95 17.64 -12.10
C ARG A 65 1.15 18.72 -11.41
N CYS A 66 1.19 18.71 -10.08
CA CYS A 66 0.76 19.84 -9.25
C CYS A 66 1.96 20.68 -8.81
N TRP A 67 1.94 21.98 -9.08
CA TRP A 67 3.03 22.91 -8.75
C TRP A 67 3.06 23.34 -7.27
N VAL A 68 2.03 23.01 -6.49
CA VAL A 68 1.93 23.34 -5.06
C VAL A 68 2.38 22.18 -4.17
N CYS A 69 1.85 20.98 -4.40
CA CYS A 69 2.21 19.81 -3.59
C CYS A 69 3.28 18.92 -4.26
N ASP A 70 3.82 19.29 -5.43
CA ASP A 70 4.83 18.57 -6.21
C ASP A 70 4.46 17.11 -6.57
N VAL A 71 3.17 16.77 -6.55
CA VAL A 71 2.68 15.47 -6.96
C VAL A 71 2.64 15.41 -8.48
N GLY A 72 3.20 14.36 -9.07
CA GLY A 72 3.23 14.16 -10.52
C GLY A 72 3.33 12.69 -10.91
N GLY A 73 3.24 12.41 -12.22
CA GLY A 73 3.35 11.07 -12.77
C GLY A 73 2.57 10.88 -14.06
N ASP A 74 2.23 9.62 -14.38
CA ASP A 74 1.47 9.18 -15.54
C ASP A 74 0.00 8.82 -15.19
N VAL A 75 -0.73 8.25 -16.14
CA VAL A 75 -2.13 7.84 -15.96
C VAL A 75 -2.29 6.80 -14.84
N PHE A 76 -1.32 5.89 -14.65
CA PHE A 76 -1.38 4.88 -13.59
C PHE A 76 -1.22 5.52 -12.23
N SER A 77 -0.19 6.33 -12.05
CA SER A 77 0.06 7.03 -10.79
C SER A 77 -1.06 8.03 -10.45
N PHE A 78 -1.72 8.61 -11.46
CA PHE A 78 -2.91 9.44 -11.26
C PHE A 78 -4.05 8.63 -10.62
N VAL A 79 -4.40 7.48 -11.23
CA VAL A 79 -5.47 6.60 -10.70
C VAL A 79 -5.08 6.02 -9.34
N MET A 80 -3.83 5.58 -9.17
CA MET A 80 -3.34 5.11 -7.86
C MET A 80 -3.59 6.12 -6.74
N ARG A 81 -3.36 7.41 -7.00
CA ARG A 81 -3.56 8.48 -6.02
C ARG A 81 -5.03 8.86 -5.84
N MET A 82 -5.81 8.92 -6.92
CA MET A 82 -7.24 9.26 -6.88
C MET A 82 -8.04 8.20 -6.15
N GLU A 83 -7.84 6.94 -6.52
CA GLU A 83 -8.54 5.79 -5.94
C GLU A 83 -7.86 5.25 -4.67
N LYS A 84 -6.65 5.79 -4.34
CA LYS A 84 -5.80 5.33 -3.23
C LYS A 84 -5.55 3.81 -3.28
N VAL A 85 -5.21 3.32 -4.47
CA VAL A 85 -4.99 1.90 -4.78
C VAL A 85 -3.53 1.61 -5.13
N GLU A 86 -3.12 0.34 -5.04
CA GLU A 86 -1.80 -0.11 -5.50
C GLU A 86 -1.73 -0.16 -7.03
N PHE A 87 -0.50 -0.14 -7.60
CA PHE A 87 -0.28 -0.16 -9.05
C PHE A 87 -1.04 -1.28 -9.78
N ARG A 88 -1.08 -2.47 -9.21
CA ARG A 88 -1.76 -3.61 -9.81
C ARG A 88 -3.27 -3.37 -9.96
N GLU A 89 -3.88 -2.80 -8.95
CA GLU A 89 -5.31 -2.47 -8.94
C GLU A 89 -5.62 -1.33 -9.93
N ALA A 90 -4.77 -0.30 -9.98
CA ALA A 90 -4.88 0.77 -10.96
C ALA A 90 -4.73 0.24 -12.41
N LEU A 91 -3.77 -0.66 -12.65
CA LEU A 91 -3.59 -1.31 -13.95
C LEU A 91 -4.83 -2.15 -14.33
N GLU A 92 -5.42 -2.92 -13.38
CA GLU A 92 -6.63 -3.69 -13.62
C GLU A 92 -7.82 -2.76 -14.00
N GLN A 93 -8.01 -1.64 -13.28
CA GLN A 93 -9.06 -0.67 -13.57
C GLN A 93 -8.88 0.02 -14.93
N LEU A 94 -7.66 0.44 -15.24
CA LEU A 94 -7.34 1.11 -16.51
C LEU A 94 -7.42 0.14 -17.69
N ALA A 95 -7.02 -1.11 -17.53
CA ALA A 95 -7.17 -2.15 -18.54
C ALA A 95 -8.65 -2.45 -18.82
N ASP A 96 -9.48 -2.55 -17.78
CA ASP A 96 -10.93 -2.70 -17.93
C ASP A 96 -11.53 -1.49 -18.70
N ARG A 97 -11.10 -0.28 -18.39
CA ARG A 97 -11.53 0.95 -19.08
C ARG A 97 -11.08 0.99 -20.55
N ALA A 98 -9.89 0.47 -20.83
CA ALA A 98 -9.34 0.36 -22.18
C ALA A 98 -9.86 -0.85 -22.98
N GLY A 99 -10.63 -1.76 -22.36
CA GLY A 99 -11.07 -3.02 -22.98
C GLY A 99 -9.92 -3.99 -23.26
N ILE A 100 -8.81 -3.90 -22.49
CA ILE A 100 -7.59 -4.69 -22.67
C ILE A 100 -7.52 -5.80 -21.63
N SER A 101 -7.41 -7.04 -22.09
CA SER A 101 -7.21 -8.21 -21.20
C SER A 101 -5.77 -8.28 -20.71
N LEU A 102 -5.58 -8.39 -19.40
CA LEU A 102 -4.25 -8.47 -18.76
C LEU A 102 -3.67 -9.89 -18.84
N PRO A 103 -2.37 -10.08 -19.16
CA PRO A 103 -1.73 -11.38 -19.14
C PRO A 103 -1.48 -11.91 -17.73
N ARG A 104 -1.28 -13.23 -17.65
CA ARG A 104 -1.12 -14.00 -16.41
C ARG A 104 0.12 -13.58 -15.61
N GLY A 105 -0.07 -13.11 -14.37
CA GLY A 105 1.01 -13.06 -13.38
C GLY A 105 1.30 -14.42 -12.76
N ARG A 106 2.58 -14.70 -12.41
CA ARG A 106 2.92 -15.88 -11.60
C ARG A 106 2.13 -15.80 -10.28
N GLY A 107 1.04 -16.60 -10.17
CA GLY A 107 0.18 -16.70 -8.98
C GLY A 107 -1.18 -15.99 -9.06
N GLY A 108 -1.56 -15.28 -10.14
CA GLY A 108 -2.90 -14.73 -10.37
C GLY A 108 -3.68 -15.50 -11.43
N LEU A 109 -5.02 -15.63 -11.25
CA LEU A 109 -5.92 -16.15 -12.28
C LEU A 109 -5.98 -15.20 -13.49
N PRO A 110 -6.25 -15.70 -14.71
CA PRO A 110 -6.57 -14.87 -15.87
C PRO A 110 -7.71 -13.88 -15.56
N VAL A 111 -7.73 -12.74 -16.25
CA VAL A 111 -8.85 -11.78 -16.15
C VAL A 111 -10.18 -12.47 -16.47
N ASP A 112 -10.20 -13.34 -17.47
CA ASP A 112 -11.38 -14.15 -17.82
C ASP A 112 -11.83 -15.03 -16.64
N ASP A 113 -10.89 -15.63 -15.89
CA ASP A 113 -11.20 -16.46 -14.72
C ASP A 113 -11.74 -15.60 -13.56
N LYS A 114 -11.22 -14.38 -13.33
CA LYS A 114 -11.74 -13.46 -12.32
C LYS A 114 -13.13 -12.95 -12.70
N ALA A 115 -13.35 -12.60 -13.96
CA ALA A 115 -14.65 -12.19 -14.47
C ALA A 115 -15.67 -13.32 -14.34
N ALA A 116 -15.28 -14.55 -14.70
CA ALA A 116 -16.11 -15.74 -14.53
C ALA A 116 -16.44 -16.01 -13.04
N LEU A 117 -15.46 -15.85 -12.13
CA LEU A 117 -15.71 -15.99 -10.70
C LEU A 117 -16.65 -14.90 -10.16
N ARG A 118 -16.50 -13.63 -10.60
CA ARG A 118 -17.42 -12.54 -10.25
C ARG A 118 -18.85 -12.82 -10.73
N ALA A 119 -19.00 -13.27 -11.99
CA ALA A 119 -20.30 -13.67 -12.54
C ALA A 119 -20.93 -14.81 -11.72
N MET A 120 -20.13 -15.78 -11.31
CA MET A 120 -20.57 -16.89 -10.45
C MET A 120 -21.00 -16.41 -9.05
N MET A 121 -20.27 -15.48 -8.44
CA MET A 121 -20.64 -14.88 -7.15
C MET A 121 -21.95 -14.10 -7.26
N ALA A 122 -22.16 -13.32 -8.32
CA ALA A 122 -23.40 -12.61 -8.59
C ALA A 122 -24.57 -13.59 -8.76
N TRP A 123 -24.38 -14.64 -9.57
CA TRP A 123 -25.36 -15.71 -9.76
C TRP A 123 -25.72 -16.41 -8.44
N ALA A 124 -24.73 -16.76 -7.62
CA ALA A 124 -24.96 -17.40 -6.32
C ALA A 124 -25.73 -16.47 -5.36
N THR A 125 -25.44 -15.15 -5.39
CA THR A 125 -26.17 -14.15 -4.61
C THR A 125 -27.67 -14.18 -4.96
N GLU A 126 -28.00 -14.18 -6.25
CA GLU A 126 -29.40 -14.28 -6.71
C GLU A 126 -30.05 -15.57 -6.23
N ARG A 127 -29.37 -16.72 -6.33
CA ARG A 127 -29.94 -18.01 -5.88
C ARG A 127 -30.22 -18.01 -4.38
N PHE A 128 -29.30 -17.55 -3.55
CA PHE A 128 -29.51 -17.49 -2.10
C PHE A 128 -30.63 -16.47 -1.73
N ARG A 129 -30.66 -15.32 -2.40
CA ARG A 129 -31.73 -14.31 -2.20
C ARG A 129 -33.11 -14.85 -2.58
N ASP A 130 -33.24 -15.48 -3.75
CA ASP A 130 -34.49 -16.05 -4.20
C ASP A 130 -34.96 -17.17 -3.27
N CYS A 131 -34.03 -17.98 -2.76
CA CYS A 131 -34.34 -19.00 -1.77
C CYS A 131 -34.89 -18.38 -0.47
N LEU A 132 -34.22 -17.35 0.08
CA LEU A 132 -34.74 -16.65 1.28
C LEU A 132 -36.12 -16.08 1.05
N ARG A 133 -36.37 -15.48 -0.11
CA ARG A 133 -37.63 -14.79 -0.44
C ARG A 133 -38.79 -15.73 -0.60
N ALA A 134 -38.62 -16.82 -1.35
CA ALA A 134 -39.73 -17.61 -1.85
C ALA A 134 -39.77 -19.07 -1.37
N ALA A 135 -38.63 -19.67 -0.99
CA ALA A 135 -38.59 -21.09 -0.65
C ALA A 135 -39.28 -21.38 0.69
N PRO A 136 -40.15 -22.42 0.77
CA PRO A 136 -40.79 -22.83 2.04
C PRO A 136 -39.76 -23.19 3.13
N GLU A 137 -38.68 -23.88 2.77
CA GLU A 137 -37.59 -24.28 3.68
C GLU A 137 -36.80 -23.08 4.27
N ALA A 138 -36.96 -21.88 3.74
CA ALA A 138 -36.37 -20.66 4.27
C ALA A 138 -37.25 -19.97 5.35
N ALA A 139 -38.43 -20.51 5.68
CA ALA A 139 -39.32 -19.93 6.71
C ALA A 139 -38.59 -19.72 8.05
N PRO A 140 -37.80 -20.69 8.60
CA PRO A 140 -37.05 -20.48 9.84
C PRO A 140 -36.01 -19.37 9.74
N ALA A 141 -35.39 -19.15 8.57
CA ALA A 141 -34.45 -18.07 8.34
C ALA A 141 -35.13 -16.70 8.33
N ARG A 142 -36.30 -16.60 7.71
CA ARG A 142 -37.12 -15.37 7.73
C ARG A 142 -37.59 -15.02 9.15
N ASP A 143 -38.03 -16.02 9.92
CA ASP A 143 -38.44 -15.83 11.31
C ASP A 143 -37.27 -15.42 12.20
N TYR A 144 -36.09 -16.03 11.99
CA TYR A 144 -34.86 -15.63 12.66
C TYR A 144 -34.50 -14.17 12.39
N LEU A 145 -34.46 -13.72 11.11
CA LEU A 145 -34.14 -12.33 10.74
C LEU A 145 -35.17 -11.35 11.34
N ARG A 146 -36.48 -11.70 11.29
CA ARG A 146 -37.54 -10.92 11.93
C ARG A 146 -37.35 -10.82 13.45
N GLY A 147 -37.04 -11.93 14.09
CA GLY A 147 -36.76 -11.97 15.54
C GLY A 147 -35.51 -11.18 15.96
N ARG A 148 -34.58 -10.96 15.01
CA ARG A 148 -33.40 -10.07 15.18
C ARG A 148 -33.69 -8.63 14.75
N GLY A 149 -34.94 -8.26 14.50
CA GLY A 149 -35.35 -6.91 14.13
C GLY A 149 -34.90 -6.45 12.73
N VAL A 150 -34.45 -7.37 11.85
CA VAL A 150 -34.02 -7.02 10.49
C VAL A 150 -35.27 -6.82 9.60
N SER A 151 -35.42 -5.60 9.06
CA SER A 151 -36.54 -5.23 8.20
C SER A 151 -36.45 -5.84 6.79
N ALA A 152 -37.59 -5.91 6.09
CA ALA A 152 -37.63 -6.36 4.70
C ALA A 152 -36.75 -5.49 3.79
N ASP A 153 -36.77 -4.17 3.96
CA ASP A 153 -35.94 -3.23 3.22
C ASP A 153 -34.45 -3.49 3.44
N THR A 154 -34.04 -3.83 4.68
CA THR A 154 -32.64 -4.18 5.00
C THR A 154 -32.27 -5.51 4.35
N ILE A 155 -33.16 -6.51 4.35
CA ILE A 155 -32.95 -7.80 3.66
C ILE A 155 -32.67 -7.57 2.18
N GLU A 156 -33.50 -6.75 1.52
CA GLU A 156 -33.37 -6.43 0.09
C GLU A 156 -32.10 -5.60 -0.18
N ARG A 157 -31.85 -4.55 0.60
CA ARG A 157 -30.71 -3.65 0.42
C ARG A 157 -29.36 -4.35 0.54
N PHE A 158 -29.27 -5.34 1.42
CA PHE A 158 -28.04 -6.10 1.63
C PHE A 158 -28.00 -7.44 0.88
N ASP A 159 -29.03 -7.74 0.05
CA ASP A 159 -29.21 -8.99 -0.69
C ASP A 159 -29.06 -10.23 0.20
N LEU A 160 -29.61 -10.18 1.42
CA LEU A 160 -29.54 -11.32 2.34
C LEU A 160 -30.18 -12.55 1.70
N GLY A 161 -29.57 -13.72 1.95
CA GLY A 161 -30.01 -14.96 1.35
C GLY A 161 -30.13 -16.09 2.35
N PHE A 162 -30.55 -17.27 1.84
CA PHE A 162 -30.55 -18.50 2.61
C PHE A 162 -30.00 -19.66 1.79
N ALA A 163 -29.10 -20.43 2.40
CA ALA A 163 -28.62 -21.70 1.88
C ALA A 163 -29.38 -22.83 2.60
N PRO A 164 -30.17 -23.65 1.90
CA PRO A 164 -30.93 -24.75 2.50
C PRO A 164 -29.98 -25.80 3.14
N PRO A 165 -30.49 -26.69 4.02
CA PRO A 165 -29.68 -27.70 4.69
C PRO A 165 -29.20 -28.86 3.78
N ALA A 166 -29.56 -28.85 2.50
CA ALA A 166 -29.14 -29.85 1.52
C ALA A 166 -27.63 -29.80 1.22
N TRP A 167 -27.04 -30.96 0.92
CA TRP A 167 -25.60 -31.09 0.69
C TRP A 167 -25.13 -30.55 -0.66
N ASP A 168 -25.98 -30.50 -1.67
CA ASP A 168 -25.67 -30.24 -3.07
C ASP A 168 -26.70 -29.33 -3.76
N TRP A 169 -27.42 -28.51 -3.00
CA TRP A 169 -28.46 -27.63 -3.53
C TRP A 169 -27.91 -26.62 -4.56
N LEU A 170 -26.85 -25.90 -4.20
CA LEU A 170 -26.21 -24.93 -5.10
C LEU A 170 -25.48 -25.63 -6.26
N LEU A 171 -24.81 -26.75 -5.98
CA LEU A 171 -24.14 -27.59 -6.98
C LEU A 171 -25.09 -28.07 -8.07
N ARG A 172 -26.32 -28.51 -7.70
CA ARG A 172 -27.34 -28.95 -8.69
C ARG A 172 -27.83 -27.79 -9.55
N GLN A 173 -28.07 -26.62 -8.96
CA GLN A 173 -28.47 -25.44 -9.71
C GLN A 173 -27.35 -24.95 -10.64
N ALA A 174 -26.10 -24.97 -10.20
CA ALA A 174 -24.95 -24.62 -11.01
C ALA A 174 -24.75 -25.58 -12.20
N ALA A 175 -24.93 -26.88 -11.98
CA ALA A 175 -24.90 -27.87 -13.05
C ALA A 175 -26.01 -27.64 -14.10
N ALA A 176 -27.22 -27.30 -13.67
CA ALA A 176 -28.35 -26.93 -14.56
C ALA A 176 -28.06 -25.64 -15.36
N ALA A 177 -27.28 -24.72 -14.80
CA ALA A 177 -26.82 -23.50 -15.45
C ALA A 177 -25.54 -23.68 -16.29
N GLY A 178 -25.01 -24.91 -16.43
CA GLY A 178 -23.81 -25.20 -17.19
C GLY A 178 -22.50 -24.75 -16.54
N MET A 179 -22.50 -24.47 -15.23
CA MET A 179 -21.34 -24.00 -14.50
C MET A 179 -20.45 -25.16 -14.04
N SER A 180 -19.13 -24.96 -14.11
CA SER A 180 -18.12 -25.95 -13.72
C SER A 180 -18.04 -26.10 -12.18
N ARG A 181 -17.92 -27.34 -11.70
CA ARG A 181 -17.70 -27.65 -10.28
C ARG A 181 -16.40 -27.06 -9.75
N ASP A 182 -15.33 -27.13 -10.55
CA ASP A 182 -14.02 -26.58 -10.20
C ASP A 182 -14.08 -25.06 -10.01
N ALA A 183 -14.89 -24.37 -10.79
CA ALA A 183 -15.11 -22.94 -10.63
C ALA A 183 -15.85 -22.62 -9.32
N LEU A 184 -16.83 -23.45 -8.91
CA LEU A 184 -17.49 -23.32 -7.60
C LEU A 184 -16.53 -23.54 -6.44
N VAL A 185 -15.61 -24.48 -6.55
CA VAL A 185 -14.54 -24.69 -5.54
C VAL A 185 -13.60 -23.48 -5.48
N LYS A 186 -13.13 -22.99 -6.64
CA LYS A 186 -12.28 -21.80 -6.73
C LYS A 186 -12.96 -20.54 -6.18
N ALA A 187 -14.30 -20.42 -6.34
CA ALA A 187 -15.10 -19.34 -5.76
C ALA A 187 -15.37 -19.53 -4.26
N GLY A 188 -14.99 -20.66 -3.67
CA GLY A 188 -15.25 -20.98 -2.26
C GLY A 188 -16.72 -21.29 -1.95
N LEU A 189 -17.52 -21.69 -2.95
CA LEU A 189 -18.93 -22.06 -2.84
C LEU A 189 -19.15 -23.56 -2.62
N ALA A 190 -18.20 -24.39 -3.07
CA ALA A 190 -18.20 -25.84 -2.89
C ALA A 190 -16.90 -26.32 -2.26
N ILE A 191 -16.95 -27.47 -1.63
CA ILE A 191 -15.83 -28.17 -1.00
C ILE A 191 -15.70 -29.55 -1.64
N GLU A 192 -14.48 -29.92 -2.05
CA GLU A 192 -14.15 -31.29 -2.47
C GLU A 192 -14.10 -32.18 -1.23
N ARG A 193 -14.64 -33.41 -1.32
CA ARG A 193 -14.56 -34.40 -0.24
C ARG A 193 -13.14 -34.92 -0.09
N ASP A 194 -12.73 -35.22 1.14
CA ASP A 194 -11.37 -35.69 1.45
C ASP A 194 -11.02 -37.00 0.72
N ASP A 195 -12.02 -37.86 0.48
CA ASP A 195 -11.90 -39.10 -0.29
C ASP A 195 -11.98 -38.90 -1.82
N ARG A 196 -12.08 -37.65 -2.29
CA ARG A 196 -12.28 -37.27 -3.70
C ARG A 196 -13.52 -37.89 -4.36
N SER A 197 -14.46 -38.39 -3.57
CA SER A 197 -15.70 -39.01 -4.08
C SER A 197 -16.72 -38.00 -4.60
N GLY A 198 -16.45 -36.71 -4.52
CA GLY A 198 -17.35 -35.67 -5.01
C GLY A 198 -17.22 -34.34 -4.29
N HIS A 199 -18.23 -33.49 -4.46
CA HIS A 199 -18.25 -32.13 -3.89
C HIS A 199 -19.52 -31.95 -3.08
N TYR A 200 -19.50 -30.98 -2.17
CA TYR A 200 -20.68 -30.54 -1.42
C TYR A 200 -20.68 -29.03 -1.24
N ASP A 201 -21.88 -28.47 -1.03
CA ASP A 201 -22.06 -27.04 -0.82
C ASP A 201 -21.37 -26.59 0.47
N ARG A 202 -20.60 -25.49 0.42
CA ARG A 202 -19.94 -24.92 1.60
C ARG A 202 -20.96 -24.39 2.61
N PHE A 203 -21.98 -23.70 2.13
CA PHE A 203 -23.02 -23.11 2.96
C PHE A 203 -24.26 -24.01 2.96
N ARG A 204 -24.71 -24.45 4.14
CA ARG A 204 -25.84 -25.33 4.32
C ARG A 204 -26.57 -25.00 5.61
N GLY A 205 -27.89 -24.78 5.56
CA GLY A 205 -28.72 -24.43 6.71
C GLY A 205 -28.31 -23.08 7.32
N ARG A 206 -27.99 -22.08 6.45
CA ARG A 206 -27.44 -20.81 6.92
C ARG A 206 -28.10 -19.61 6.25
N VAL A 207 -28.34 -18.57 7.06
CA VAL A 207 -28.58 -17.21 6.55
C VAL A 207 -27.27 -16.73 5.91
N ILE A 208 -27.37 -16.18 4.71
CA ILE A 208 -26.24 -15.76 3.89
C ILE A 208 -26.17 -14.24 3.84
N PHE A 209 -24.94 -13.73 4.09
CA PHE A 209 -24.58 -12.31 4.06
C PHE A 209 -23.57 -12.12 2.93
N PRO A 210 -23.98 -11.51 1.78
CA PRO A 210 -23.05 -11.21 0.70
C PRO A 210 -21.99 -10.19 1.15
N ILE A 211 -20.72 -10.51 0.95
CA ILE A 211 -19.58 -9.62 1.20
C ILE A 211 -19.20 -8.99 -0.13
N ARG A 212 -19.15 -7.65 -0.18
CA ARG A 212 -18.91 -6.89 -1.39
C ARG A 212 -17.57 -6.17 -1.36
N ASP A 213 -16.97 -6.06 -2.54
CA ASP A 213 -15.81 -5.19 -2.73
C ASP A 213 -16.23 -3.70 -2.68
N PRO A 214 -15.29 -2.74 -2.60
CA PRO A 214 -15.63 -1.32 -2.59
C PRO A 214 -16.44 -0.84 -3.80
N GLN A 215 -16.48 -1.59 -4.90
CA GLN A 215 -17.30 -1.31 -6.10
C GLN A 215 -18.71 -1.91 -6.03
N GLY A 216 -19.08 -2.56 -4.92
CA GLY A 216 -20.41 -3.16 -4.72
C GLY A 216 -20.57 -4.55 -5.31
N ARG A 217 -19.52 -5.17 -5.87
CA ARG A 217 -19.57 -6.51 -6.47
C ARG A 217 -19.42 -7.57 -5.38
N CYS A 218 -20.28 -8.58 -5.35
CA CYS A 218 -20.15 -9.69 -4.41
C CYS A 218 -18.86 -10.49 -4.69
N VAL A 219 -18.04 -10.67 -3.66
CA VAL A 219 -16.74 -11.38 -3.75
C VAL A 219 -16.63 -12.55 -2.78
N ALA A 220 -17.51 -12.62 -1.77
CA ALA A 220 -17.55 -13.67 -0.76
C ALA A 220 -18.92 -13.72 -0.06
N PHE A 221 -19.08 -14.70 0.81
CA PHE A 221 -20.27 -14.83 1.67
C PHE A 221 -19.87 -15.11 3.12
N GLY A 222 -20.62 -14.51 4.04
CA GLY A 222 -20.74 -14.96 5.40
C GLY A 222 -21.98 -15.84 5.56
N GLY A 223 -21.93 -16.85 6.43
CA GLY A 223 -23.07 -17.73 6.67
C GLY A 223 -23.29 -17.99 8.15
N ARG A 224 -24.47 -17.61 8.70
CA ARG A 224 -24.86 -17.87 10.07
C ARG A 224 -25.79 -19.07 10.16
N VAL A 225 -25.45 -20.07 11.00
CA VAL A 225 -26.33 -21.21 11.27
C VAL A 225 -27.57 -20.75 12.04
N LEU A 226 -28.71 -21.35 11.75
CA LEU A 226 -29.94 -21.08 12.50
C LEU A 226 -29.85 -21.70 13.92
N PRO A 227 -30.42 -21.04 14.95
CA PRO A 227 -30.46 -21.58 16.31
C PRO A 227 -31.14 -22.96 16.33
N GLY A 228 -30.51 -23.93 16.97
CA GLY A 228 -31.06 -25.30 17.11
C GLY A 228 -30.74 -26.26 15.97
N ASP A 229 -30.21 -25.81 14.84
CA ASP A 229 -30.07 -26.63 13.62
C ASP A 229 -28.76 -27.44 13.53
N ARG A 230 -27.76 -27.23 14.34
CA ARG A 230 -26.50 -28.04 14.41
C ARG A 230 -25.65 -27.58 15.59
N PRO A 231 -25.79 -28.18 16.77
CA PRO A 231 -25.09 -27.72 17.98
C PRO A 231 -23.57 -27.75 17.86
N ASP A 232 -22.99 -28.63 17.03
CA ASP A 232 -21.54 -28.78 16.84
C ASP A 232 -20.95 -27.93 15.71
N SER A 233 -21.77 -27.11 15.02
CA SER A 233 -21.25 -26.29 13.92
C SER A 233 -20.91 -24.86 14.36
N ALA A 234 -19.85 -24.30 13.80
CA ALA A 234 -19.48 -22.90 14.03
C ALA A 234 -20.67 -21.97 13.75
N LYS A 235 -20.98 -21.06 14.71
CA LYS A 235 -22.07 -20.09 14.63
C LYS A 235 -22.00 -19.29 13.34
N TYR A 236 -20.81 -18.83 12.94
CA TYR A 236 -20.53 -18.15 11.68
C TYR A 236 -19.44 -18.87 10.92
N ILE A 237 -19.57 -18.95 9.60
CA ILE A 237 -18.51 -19.33 8.67
C ILE A 237 -18.42 -18.29 7.55
N ASN A 238 -17.23 -18.04 7.05
CA ASN A 238 -17.00 -17.19 5.90
C ASN A 238 -16.46 -17.99 4.71
N SER A 239 -16.53 -17.42 3.51
CA SER A 239 -15.76 -17.93 2.38
C SER A 239 -14.30 -18.10 2.76
N PRO A 240 -13.59 -19.08 2.20
CA PRO A 240 -12.14 -19.20 2.35
C PRO A 240 -11.44 -18.03 1.65
N GLU A 241 -10.14 -17.89 1.84
CA GLU A 241 -9.33 -17.03 0.97
C GLU A 241 -9.49 -17.49 -0.49
N THR A 242 -9.81 -16.55 -1.38
CA THR A 242 -10.01 -16.81 -2.81
C THR A 242 -9.30 -15.74 -3.63
N PRO A 243 -9.17 -15.90 -4.94
CA PRO A 243 -8.63 -14.85 -5.80
C PRO A 243 -9.42 -13.54 -5.80
N LEU A 244 -10.68 -13.57 -5.32
CA LEU A 244 -11.55 -12.38 -5.18
C LEU A 244 -11.61 -11.83 -3.75
N PHE A 245 -11.24 -12.62 -2.74
CA PHE A 245 -11.55 -12.32 -1.35
C PHE A 245 -10.40 -12.64 -0.40
N SER A 246 -10.06 -11.67 0.45
CA SER A 246 -9.18 -11.86 1.61
C SER A 246 -9.80 -11.21 2.84
N LYS A 247 -9.97 -12.00 3.91
CA LYS A 247 -10.55 -11.54 5.19
C LYS A 247 -9.78 -10.39 5.82
N SER A 248 -8.47 -10.37 5.67
CA SER A 248 -7.59 -9.35 6.25
C SER A 248 -7.64 -8.00 5.52
N SER A 249 -8.29 -7.92 4.36
CA SER A 249 -8.35 -6.72 3.53
C SER A 249 -9.77 -6.30 3.14
N MET A 250 -10.80 -7.00 3.64
CA MET A 250 -12.21 -6.72 3.33
C MET A 250 -13.00 -6.44 4.59
N LEU A 251 -14.00 -5.57 4.47
CA LEU A 251 -14.94 -5.23 5.54
C LEU A 251 -16.36 -5.35 5.00
N TYR A 252 -17.26 -5.90 5.81
CA TYR A 252 -18.68 -6.00 5.46
C TYR A 252 -19.33 -4.64 5.45
N GLY A 253 -20.11 -4.33 4.40
CA GLY A 253 -20.88 -3.09 4.27
C GLY A 253 -20.06 -1.87 3.83
N LEU A 254 -18.76 -2.04 3.49
CA LEU A 254 -17.88 -0.93 3.07
C LEU A 254 -18.37 -0.26 1.78
N ASP A 255 -18.83 -1.04 0.81
CA ASP A 255 -19.38 -0.57 -0.47
C ASP A 255 -20.42 0.54 -0.30
N SER A 256 -21.31 0.38 0.67
CA SER A 256 -22.40 1.31 0.95
C SER A 256 -22.10 2.31 2.08
N ALA A 257 -20.96 2.18 2.79
CA ALA A 257 -20.57 3.06 3.88
C ALA A 257 -19.62 4.20 3.43
N ARG A 258 -18.94 4.07 2.28
CA ARG A 258 -17.89 4.98 1.80
C ARG A 258 -18.28 6.45 1.82
N ASP A 259 -19.45 6.76 1.25
CA ASP A 259 -19.90 8.15 1.11
C ASP A 259 -20.22 8.77 2.48
N ALA A 260 -20.85 7.99 3.38
CA ALA A 260 -21.13 8.43 4.74
C ALA A 260 -19.83 8.61 5.56
N MET A 261 -18.85 7.73 5.39
CA MET A 261 -17.52 7.87 6.01
C MET A 261 -16.81 9.11 5.51
N ALA A 262 -16.82 9.37 4.19
CA ALA A 262 -16.20 10.56 3.62
C ALA A 262 -16.87 11.86 4.10
N ALA A 263 -18.20 11.84 4.29
CA ALA A 263 -18.94 13.00 4.78
C ALA A 263 -18.74 13.25 6.28
N SER A 264 -18.64 12.18 7.09
CA SER A 264 -18.45 12.28 8.56
C SER A 264 -16.98 12.38 9.00
N GLY A 265 -16.02 11.99 8.12
CA GLY A 265 -14.62 11.80 8.47
C GLY A 265 -14.38 10.61 9.41
N ARG A 266 -15.40 9.76 9.65
CA ARG A 266 -15.41 8.70 10.66
C ARG A 266 -15.79 7.35 10.04
N ALA A 267 -15.12 6.28 10.49
CA ALA A 267 -15.49 4.90 10.22
C ALA A 267 -15.77 4.18 11.55
N ILE A 268 -16.99 3.70 11.75
CA ILE A 268 -17.35 2.88 12.90
C ILE A 268 -17.17 1.41 12.51
N VAL A 269 -16.38 0.67 13.28
CA VAL A 269 -16.08 -0.73 13.04
C VAL A 269 -16.69 -1.57 14.15
N VAL A 270 -17.57 -2.49 13.78
CA VAL A 270 -18.22 -3.47 14.68
C VAL A 270 -17.73 -4.89 14.37
N GLU A 271 -18.06 -5.87 15.21
CA GLU A 271 -17.56 -7.23 15.08
C GLU A 271 -18.41 -8.12 14.17
N GLY A 272 -19.73 -7.90 14.15
CA GLY A 272 -20.70 -8.80 13.52
C GLY A 272 -21.48 -8.22 12.36
N TYR A 273 -21.97 -9.12 11.49
CA TYR A 273 -22.88 -8.76 10.38
C TYR A 273 -24.16 -8.12 10.89
N THR A 274 -24.75 -8.69 11.95
CA THR A 274 -26.03 -8.22 12.54
C THR A 274 -25.89 -6.84 13.15
N ASP A 275 -24.73 -6.53 13.75
CA ASP A 275 -24.46 -5.22 14.34
C ASP A 275 -24.37 -4.14 13.27
N CYS A 276 -23.66 -4.47 12.17
CA CYS A 276 -23.59 -3.59 11.00
C CYS A 276 -24.98 -3.35 10.40
N LEU A 277 -25.79 -4.41 10.24
CA LEU A 277 -27.17 -4.28 9.70
C LEU A 277 -28.06 -3.44 10.60
N ALA A 278 -28.05 -3.67 11.93
CA ALA A 278 -28.83 -2.91 12.89
C ALA A 278 -28.47 -1.42 12.87
N ALA A 279 -27.17 -1.10 12.88
CA ALA A 279 -26.68 0.28 12.80
C ALA A 279 -27.10 0.95 11.48
N ARG A 280 -26.95 0.26 10.36
CA ARG A 280 -27.33 0.77 9.03
C ARG A 280 -28.83 0.97 8.90
N GLN A 281 -29.64 0.08 9.47
CA GLN A 281 -31.09 0.19 9.53
C GLN A 281 -31.54 1.36 10.38
N ALA A 282 -30.83 1.65 11.47
CA ALA A 282 -31.05 2.83 12.32
C ALA A 282 -30.57 4.15 11.68
N GLY A 283 -30.05 4.11 10.43
CA GLY A 283 -29.59 5.30 9.71
C GLY A 283 -28.18 5.76 10.07
N ILE A 284 -27.36 4.90 10.73
CA ILE A 284 -25.96 5.17 10.99
C ILE A 284 -25.16 4.67 9.77
N GLY A 285 -24.78 5.61 8.89
CA GLY A 285 -24.31 5.31 7.54
C GLY A 285 -22.86 4.86 7.45
N ASP A 286 -22.00 5.22 8.40
CA ASP A 286 -20.56 5.04 8.40
C ASP A 286 -20.06 3.81 9.18
N VAL A 287 -20.93 2.77 9.29
CA VAL A 287 -20.64 1.51 10.01
C VAL A 287 -20.26 0.40 9.04
N VAL A 288 -19.21 -0.35 9.40
CA VAL A 288 -18.74 -1.58 8.75
C VAL A 288 -18.45 -2.66 9.78
N ALA A 289 -18.36 -3.93 9.34
CA ALA A 289 -17.97 -5.01 10.25
C ALA A 289 -16.72 -5.74 9.78
N VAL A 290 -15.91 -6.22 10.74
CA VAL A 290 -14.82 -7.18 10.47
C VAL A 290 -15.38 -8.57 10.22
N LEU A 291 -14.62 -9.43 9.54
CA LEU A 291 -15.06 -10.72 9.03
C LEU A 291 -14.55 -11.90 9.90
N GLY A 292 -14.74 -11.80 11.22
CA GLY A 292 -14.28 -12.80 12.17
C GLY A 292 -12.76 -12.77 12.38
N THR A 293 -12.14 -11.64 12.12
CA THR A 293 -10.73 -11.32 12.40
C THR A 293 -10.68 -10.01 13.17
N ALA A 294 -9.58 -9.73 13.86
CA ALA A 294 -9.38 -8.41 14.42
C ALA A 294 -9.18 -7.33 13.35
N LEU A 295 -9.40 -6.07 13.73
CA LEU A 295 -9.05 -4.92 12.91
C LEU A 295 -7.52 -4.87 12.75
N GLY A 296 -7.01 -5.17 11.56
CA GLY A 296 -5.59 -5.19 11.25
C GLY A 296 -5.14 -3.97 10.42
N GLU A 297 -3.83 -3.87 10.20
CA GLU A 297 -3.18 -2.80 9.43
C GLU A 297 -3.79 -2.62 8.03
N ARG A 298 -4.08 -3.73 7.31
CA ARG A 298 -4.69 -3.66 5.97
C ARG A 298 -6.10 -3.06 6.01
N HIS A 299 -6.89 -3.36 7.04
CA HIS A 299 -8.19 -2.74 7.25
C HIS A 299 -8.05 -1.24 7.53
N ALA A 300 -7.08 -0.84 8.37
CA ALA A 300 -6.81 0.57 8.65
C ALA A 300 -6.37 1.33 7.40
N LYS A 301 -5.49 0.77 6.58
CA LYS A 301 -5.10 1.32 5.28
C LYS A 301 -6.28 1.49 4.33
N LEU A 302 -7.19 0.51 4.32
CA LEU A 302 -8.40 0.58 3.51
C LEU A 302 -9.33 1.68 4.01
N LEU A 303 -9.61 1.74 5.31
CA LEU A 303 -10.51 2.73 5.91
C LEU A 303 -9.98 4.17 5.80
N ARG A 304 -8.65 4.37 5.88
CA ARG A 304 -7.99 5.67 5.71
C ARG A 304 -8.27 6.31 4.35
N ARG A 305 -8.68 5.54 3.36
CA ARG A 305 -9.11 6.06 2.05
C ARG A 305 -10.40 6.89 2.16
N TYR A 306 -11.22 6.62 3.19
CA TYR A 306 -12.57 7.17 3.32
C TYR A 306 -12.80 7.95 4.60
N ALA A 307 -11.98 7.75 5.65
CA ALA A 307 -12.16 8.38 6.95
C ALA A 307 -10.81 8.74 7.59
N ASP A 308 -10.80 9.80 8.39
CA ASP A 308 -9.64 10.25 9.17
C ASP A 308 -9.60 9.59 10.57
N ARG A 309 -10.75 9.08 11.03
CA ARG A 309 -10.94 8.44 12.33
C ARG A 309 -11.63 7.10 12.20
N ILE A 310 -11.12 6.11 12.93
CA ILE A 310 -11.75 4.81 13.14
C ILE A 310 -12.27 4.77 14.58
N VAL A 311 -13.55 4.42 14.78
CA VAL A 311 -14.10 4.10 16.09
C VAL A 311 -14.43 2.61 16.13
N LEU A 312 -13.64 1.85 16.88
CA LEU A 312 -13.88 0.43 17.09
C LEU A 312 -14.85 0.25 18.25
N VAL A 313 -15.99 -0.36 17.96
CA VAL A 313 -16.99 -0.71 18.99
C VAL A 313 -16.77 -2.18 19.34
N LEU A 314 -16.36 -2.41 20.59
CA LEU A 314 -16.08 -3.74 21.12
C LEU A 314 -17.26 -4.23 21.95
N ASP A 315 -17.57 -5.53 21.83
CA ASP A 315 -18.50 -6.20 22.74
C ASP A 315 -18.01 -6.08 24.19
N GLY A 316 -18.93 -5.94 25.13
CA GLY A 316 -18.61 -5.77 26.55
C GLY A 316 -18.07 -7.03 27.25
N ASP A 317 -17.43 -7.97 26.53
CA ASP A 317 -16.94 -9.25 27.01
C ASP A 317 -15.41 -9.35 27.06
N ASP A 318 -14.88 -10.50 27.52
CA ASP A 318 -13.44 -10.78 27.59
C ASP A 318 -12.76 -10.89 26.21
N ALA A 319 -13.53 -11.21 25.17
CA ALA A 319 -13.01 -11.28 23.81
C ALA A 319 -12.76 -9.87 23.25
N GLY A 320 -13.66 -8.92 23.52
CA GLY A 320 -13.49 -7.51 23.19
C GLY A 320 -12.24 -6.92 23.82
N ARG A 321 -11.97 -7.26 25.09
CA ARG A 321 -10.74 -6.84 25.80
C ARG A 321 -9.45 -7.32 25.13
N ARG A 322 -9.40 -8.56 24.66
CA ARG A 322 -8.23 -9.10 23.93
C ARG A 322 -8.00 -8.37 22.61
N ARG A 323 -9.07 -8.04 21.89
CA ARG A 323 -9.00 -7.31 20.60
C ARG A 323 -8.49 -5.88 20.74
N ALA A 324 -8.76 -5.22 21.87
CA ALA A 324 -8.21 -3.90 22.15
C ALA A 324 -6.66 -3.88 22.12
N ASN A 325 -6.02 -5.00 22.48
CA ASN A 325 -4.56 -5.12 22.43
C ASN A 325 -4.01 -5.15 21.01
N GLU A 326 -4.71 -5.82 20.09
CA GLU A 326 -4.33 -5.92 18.68
C GLU A 326 -4.49 -4.57 17.96
N VAL A 327 -5.43 -3.74 18.39
CA VAL A 327 -5.66 -2.39 17.87
C VAL A 327 -4.52 -1.42 18.14
N LEU A 328 -3.76 -1.59 19.23
CA LEU A 328 -2.56 -0.78 19.48
C LEU A 328 -1.52 -0.90 18.37
N GLU A 329 -1.34 -2.09 17.80
CA GLU A 329 -0.41 -2.29 16.69
C GLU A 329 -0.84 -1.47 15.45
N VAL A 330 -2.15 -1.45 15.16
CA VAL A 330 -2.72 -0.65 14.06
C VAL A 330 -2.52 0.84 14.29
N LEU A 331 -2.81 1.31 15.51
CA LEU A 331 -2.63 2.71 15.90
C LEU A 331 -1.20 3.20 15.69
N LEU A 332 -0.23 2.34 15.95
CA LEU A 332 1.20 2.68 15.89
C LEU A 332 1.76 2.57 14.47
N ALA A 333 1.15 1.74 13.62
CA ALA A 333 1.61 1.51 12.25
C ALA A 333 1.08 2.54 11.25
N GLU A 334 -0.15 3.04 11.43
CA GLU A 334 -0.84 3.87 10.45
C GLU A 334 -1.15 5.28 10.99
N PRO A 335 -1.05 6.33 10.14
CA PRO A 335 -1.39 7.71 10.53
C PRO A 335 -2.91 7.95 10.49
N ILE A 336 -3.66 7.20 11.32
CA ILE A 336 -5.11 7.35 11.48
C ILE A 336 -5.46 7.46 12.96
N ASP A 337 -6.46 8.28 13.31
CA ASP A 337 -6.98 8.39 14.69
C ASP A 337 -7.88 7.17 14.96
N VAL A 338 -7.42 6.26 15.83
CA VAL A 338 -8.21 5.10 16.28
C VAL A 338 -8.74 5.36 17.68
N ARG A 339 -10.02 5.10 17.87
CA ARG A 339 -10.73 5.21 19.16
C ARG A 339 -11.43 3.91 19.49
N ILE A 340 -11.63 3.65 20.78
CA ILE A 340 -12.39 2.49 21.27
C ILE A 340 -13.63 2.99 22.00
N ALA A 341 -14.79 2.54 21.54
CA ALA A 341 -16.07 2.73 22.20
C ALA A 341 -16.41 1.45 22.98
N ARG A 342 -16.74 1.62 24.25
CA ARG A 342 -17.06 0.52 25.17
C ARG A 342 -18.56 0.41 25.35
N LEU A 343 -19.10 -0.76 25.03
CA LEU A 343 -20.47 -1.10 25.36
C LEU A 343 -20.62 -1.52 26.83
N PRO A 344 -21.83 -1.40 27.40
CA PRO A 344 -22.15 -2.02 28.69
C PRO A 344 -21.86 -3.52 28.69
N SER A 345 -21.50 -4.07 29.86
CA SER A 345 -21.17 -5.50 29.96
C SER A 345 -22.34 -6.40 29.54
N GLY A 346 -22.08 -7.33 28.64
CA GLY A 346 -23.05 -8.32 28.16
C GLY A 346 -24.04 -7.80 27.09
N VAL A 347 -23.88 -6.58 26.61
CA VAL A 347 -24.71 -5.97 25.56
C VAL A 347 -23.93 -5.94 24.24
N ASP A 348 -24.53 -6.42 23.14
CA ASP A 348 -23.96 -6.26 21.80
C ASP A 348 -24.51 -5.02 21.09
N PRO A 349 -23.86 -4.50 20.03
CA PRO A 349 -24.30 -3.30 19.31
C PRO A 349 -25.73 -3.43 18.75
N CYS A 350 -26.09 -4.62 18.28
CA CYS A 350 -27.43 -4.87 17.73
C CYS A 350 -28.50 -4.76 18.80
N GLU A 351 -28.29 -5.38 19.98
CA GLU A 351 -29.22 -5.29 21.12
C GLU A 351 -29.37 -3.86 21.61
N LEU A 352 -28.27 -3.13 21.77
CA LEU A 352 -28.30 -1.73 22.19
C LEU A 352 -29.13 -0.86 21.24
N ILE A 353 -28.91 -1.02 19.92
CA ILE A 353 -29.62 -0.21 18.91
C ILE A 353 -31.10 -0.55 18.89
N LEU A 354 -31.46 -1.84 19.01
CA LEU A 354 -32.86 -2.27 19.00
C LEU A 354 -33.63 -1.83 20.24
N GLU A 355 -32.99 -1.83 21.42
CA GLU A 355 -33.65 -1.52 22.69
C GLU A 355 -33.63 -0.01 23.01
N GLN A 356 -32.51 0.67 22.74
CA GLN A 356 -32.27 2.04 23.17
C GLN A 356 -32.20 3.04 22.00
N GLY A 357 -32.16 2.54 20.77
CA GLY A 357 -32.17 3.36 19.58
C GLY A 357 -30.81 3.90 19.15
N ARG A 358 -30.85 4.64 18.04
CA ARG A 358 -29.69 5.25 17.40
C ARG A 358 -28.90 6.15 18.33
N ASP A 359 -29.60 7.04 19.07
CA ASP A 359 -28.97 8.11 19.85
C ASP A 359 -28.12 7.54 20.99
N ALA A 360 -28.54 6.44 21.62
CA ALA A 360 -27.77 5.77 22.65
C ALA A 360 -26.47 5.19 22.09
N PHE A 361 -26.51 4.58 20.92
CA PHE A 361 -25.32 4.07 20.24
C PHE A 361 -24.36 5.21 19.84
N GLU A 362 -24.89 6.30 19.26
CA GLU A 362 -24.06 7.46 18.88
C GLU A 362 -23.44 8.14 20.10
N GLN A 363 -24.09 8.16 21.26
CA GLN A 363 -23.49 8.67 22.51
C GLN A 363 -22.29 7.80 22.93
N ILE A 364 -22.38 6.50 22.84
CA ILE A 364 -21.28 5.59 23.13
C ILE A 364 -20.13 5.79 22.15
N VAL A 365 -20.42 5.92 20.87
CA VAL A 365 -19.43 6.22 19.83
C VAL A 365 -18.76 7.58 20.06
N ALA A 366 -19.51 8.60 20.46
CA ALA A 366 -18.99 9.92 20.79
C ALA A 366 -18.10 9.90 22.06
N GLY A 367 -18.38 9.01 23.00
CA GLY A 367 -17.57 8.78 24.21
C GLY A 367 -16.34 7.91 24.01
N ALA A 368 -16.01 7.53 22.77
CA ALA A 368 -14.88 6.65 22.48
C ALA A 368 -13.54 7.26 22.92
N CYS A 369 -12.75 6.45 23.64
CA CYS A 369 -11.46 6.85 24.19
C CYS A 369 -10.28 6.37 23.32
N ASP A 370 -9.11 6.91 23.58
CA ASP A 370 -7.85 6.46 22.96
C ASP A 370 -7.53 5.00 23.37
N PRO A 371 -7.06 4.15 22.44
CA PRO A 371 -6.76 2.73 22.75
C PRO A 371 -5.71 2.54 23.84
N LEU A 372 -4.75 3.46 23.97
CA LEU A 372 -3.76 3.39 25.04
C LEU A 372 -4.43 3.68 26.40
N ASP A 373 -5.27 4.72 26.50
CA ASP A 373 -6.01 5.03 27.74
C ASP A 373 -6.96 3.89 28.09
N TYR A 374 -7.68 3.35 27.10
CA TYR A 374 -8.52 2.17 27.28
C TYR A 374 -7.75 1.02 27.93
N ARG A 375 -6.58 0.71 27.40
CA ARG A 375 -5.74 -0.39 27.87
C ARG A 375 -5.18 -0.12 29.27
N LEU A 376 -4.74 1.10 29.52
CA LEU A 376 -4.22 1.47 30.83
C LEU A 376 -5.32 1.43 31.91
N ASP A 377 -6.54 1.85 31.58
CA ASP A 377 -7.69 1.79 32.48
C ASP A 377 -8.11 0.34 32.77
N GLU A 378 -8.12 -0.55 31.74
CA GLU A 378 -8.37 -1.99 31.92
C GLU A 378 -7.31 -2.66 32.80
N ALA A 379 -6.05 -2.34 32.57
CA ALA A 379 -4.96 -2.86 33.39
C ALA A 379 -5.10 -2.45 34.85
N LEU A 380 -5.46 -1.20 35.11
CA LEU A 380 -5.69 -0.69 36.47
C LEU A 380 -6.96 -1.25 37.10
N ALA A 381 -8.04 -1.45 36.32
CA ALA A 381 -9.28 -2.04 36.81
C ALA A 381 -9.15 -3.54 37.14
N SER A 382 -8.24 -4.24 36.46
CA SER A 382 -7.94 -5.67 36.72
C SER A 382 -7.00 -5.88 37.92
N LEU A 383 -6.40 -4.81 38.47
CA LEU A 383 -5.58 -4.88 39.66
C LEU A 383 -6.50 -5.04 40.87
N ALA A 384 -6.44 -6.20 41.54
CA ALA A 384 -6.99 -6.32 42.89
C ALA A 384 -6.36 -5.25 43.79
N PRO A 385 -7.04 -4.75 44.83
CA PRO A 385 -6.49 -3.73 45.72
C PRO A 385 -5.11 -4.07 46.31
N ASP A 386 -4.75 -5.34 46.30
CA ASP A 386 -3.48 -5.89 46.80
C ASP A 386 -2.53 -6.38 45.68
N ALA A 387 -2.87 -6.20 44.40
CA ALA A 387 -2.00 -6.59 43.29
C ALA A 387 -0.87 -5.56 43.17
N GLY A 388 0.33 -5.99 43.53
CA GLY A 388 1.52 -5.15 43.57
C GLY A 388 1.94 -4.60 42.20
N ASP A 389 3.01 -3.79 42.17
CA ASP A 389 3.59 -3.08 41.03
C ASP A 389 3.87 -3.96 39.79
N ASP A 390 3.93 -5.29 39.94
CA ASP A 390 4.26 -6.23 38.85
C ASP A 390 3.23 -6.23 37.70
N ALA A 391 1.94 -6.11 37.99
CA ALA A 391 0.90 -6.09 36.95
C ALA A 391 0.88 -4.77 36.18
N ALA A 392 1.16 -3.66 36.87
CA ALA A 392 1.34 -2.34 36.24
C ALA A 392 2.57 -2.35 35.31
N LEU A 393 3.69 -2.93 35.77
CA LEU A 393 4.92 -3.10 34.97
C LEU A 393 4.68 -4.01 33.77
N ALA A 394 3.93 -5.12 33.89
CA ALA A 394 3.58 -6.00 32.79
C ALA A 394 2.76 -5.26 31.70
N SER A 395 1.87 -4.36 32.09
CA SER A 395 1.09 -3.54 31.16
C SER A 395 1.97 -2.54 30.40
N VAL A 396 2.89 -1.86 31.10
CA VAL A 396 3.87 -0.97 30.49
C VAL A 396 4.76 -1.73 29.52
N GLU A 397 5.30 -2.89 29.92
CA GLU A 397 6.14 -3.75 29.07
C GLU A 397 5.42 -4.20 27.80
N SER A 398 4.13 -4.50 27.91
CA SER A 398 3.32 -4.89 26.75
C SER A 398 3.12 -3.73 25.75
N VAL A 399 2.93 -2.50 26.23
CA VAL A 399 2.86 -1.30 25.37
C VAL A 399 4.21 -1.04 24.70
N LEU A 400 5.31 -1.16 25.44
CA LEU A 400 6.65 -0.98 24.87
C LEU A 400 6.98 -2.03 23.81
N LYS A 401 6.56 -3.29 23.99
CA LYS A 401 6.68 -4.35 22.98
C LYS A 401 5.89 -4.03 21.72
N ALA A 402 4.66 -3.55 21.86
CA ALA A 402 3.85 -3.11 20.71
C ALA A 402 4.49 -1.93 19.96
N LEU A 403 5.05 -0.94 20.69
CA LEU A 403 5.83 0.16 20.11
C LEU A 403 7.07 -0.31 19.35
N ALA A 404 7.81 -1.27 19.92
CA ALA A 404 8.99 -1.83 19.27
C ALA A 404 8.60 -2.56 17.97
N ALA A 405 7.56 -3.40 18.00
CA ALA A 405 7.06 -4.15 16.85
C ALA A 405 6.50 -3.24 15.74
N ALA A 406 5.81 -2.16 16.11
CA ALA A 406 5.26 -1.21 15.15
C ALA A 406 6.33 -0.39 14.42
N ALA A 407 7.50 -0.17 15.04
CA ALA A 407 8.57 0.64 14.45
C ALA A 407 9.09 0.08 13.12
N SER A 408 9.04 -1.23 12.94
CA SER A 408 9.49 -1.91 11.71
C SER A 408 8.42 -1.92 10.58
N ARG A 409 7.16 -1.66 10.91
CA ARG A 409 6.01 -1.75 9.99
C ARG A 409 5.34 -0.41 9.71
N SER A 410 5.74 0.66 10.44
CA SER A 410 5.07 1.95 10.41
C SER A 410 5.26 2.68 9.09
N SER A 411 4.17 3.14 8.50
CA SER A 411 4.13 4.03 7.34
C SER A 411 4.42 5.51 7.69
N LEU A 412 4.59 5.83 8.98
CA LEU A 412 4.85 7.18 9.46
C LEU A 412 6.29 7.63 9.13
N ALA A 413 6.44 8.86 8.68
CA ALA A 413 7.76 9.50 8.54
C ALA A 413 8.52 9.53 9.88
N GLY A 414 9.86 9.42 9.82
CA GLY A 414 10.69 9.27 11.01
C GLY A 414 10.40 10.28 12.12
N ALA A 415 10.23 11.57 11.77
CA ALA A 415 9.91 12.63 12.73
C ALA A 415 8.51 12.49 13.36
N GLN A 416 7.50 12.15 12.57
CA GLN A 416 6.13 11.94 13.06
C GLN A 416 6.04 10.72 13.99
N ARG A 417 6.74 9.63 13.62
CA ARG A 417 6.85 8.45 14.46
C ARG A 417 7.49 8.77 15.81
N GLN A 418 8.61 9.50 15.81
CA GLN A 418 9.31 9.89 17.02
C GLN A 418 8.44 10.78 17.93
N LEU A 419 7.71 11.74 17.35
CA LEU A 419 6.78 12.59 18.11
C LEU A 419 5.67 11.74 18.77
N ARG A 420 5.12 10.79 18.04
CA ARG A 420 4.06 9.90 18.56
C ARG A 420 4.58 8.97 19.66
N GLU A 421 5.79 8.42 19.50
CA GLU A 421 6.47 7.66 20.55
C GLU A 421 6.67 8.48 21.81
N ASP A 422 7.17 9.71 21.69
CA ASP A 422 7.37 10.62 22.82
C ASP A 422 6.08 10.99 23.53
N GLN A 423 4.98 11.15 22.80
CA GLN A 423 3.64 11.35 23.38
C GLN A 423 3.21 10.13 24.21
N ILE A 424 3.39 8.92 23.70
CA ILE A 424 3.03 7.67 24.39
C ILE A 424 3.90 7.49 25.64
N LEU A 425 5.21 7.65 25.53
CA LEU A 425 6.12 7.55 26.67
C LEU A 425 5.79 8.59 27.75
N GLY A 426 5.45 9.81 27.34
CA GLY A 426 5.00 10.85 28.29
C GLY A 426 3.67 10.55 28.98
N ARG A 427 2.76 9.77 28.35
CA ARG A 427 1.53 9.29 28.99
C ARG A 427 1.82 8.17 29.99
N LEU A 428 2.70 7.23 29.65
CA LEU A 428 3.16 6.17 30.55
C LEU A 428 3.89 6.77 31.77
N GLU A 429 4.77 7.76 31.57
CA GLU A 429 5.46 8.49 32.64
C GLU A 429 4.46 9.08 33.64
N ARG A 430 3.46 9.84 33.16
CA ARG A 430 2.45 10.47 34.03
C ARG A 430 1.54 9.47 34.75
N ARG A 431 1.24 8.33 34.12
CA ARG A 431 0.30 7.36 34.65
C ARG A 431 0.91 6.41 35.67
N PHE A 432 2.18 6.04 35.48
CA PHE A 432 2.86 5.00 36.28
C PHE A 432 4.04 5.57 37.10
N GLY A 433 4.39 6.83 36.98
CA GLY A 433 5.49 7.44 37.71
C GLY A 433 6.88 6.97 37.27
N LEU A 434 6.98 6.28 36.12
CA LEU A 434 8.24 5.79 35.57
C LEU A 434 8.93 6.91 34.77
N SER A 435 10.25 7.14 34.99
CA SER A 435 10.94 8.18 34.23
C SER A 435 11.00 7.83 32.74
N ARG A 436 10.88 8.86 31.89
CA ARG A 436 10.91 8.71 30.42
C ARG A 436 12.18 8.09 29.92
N ASP A 437 13.31 8.33 30.58
CA ASP A 437 14.61 7.77 30.21
C ASP A 437 14.66 6.24 30.43
N VAL A 438 14.06 5.75 31.52
CA VAL A 438 13.90 4.31 31.77
C VAL A 438 13.04 3.66 30.68
N LEU A 439 11.91 4.30 30.34
CA LEU A 439 11.01 3.82 29.28
C LEU A 439 11.71 3.79 27.90
N ARG A 440 12.47 4.83 27.55
CA ARG A 440 13.26 4.89 26.32
C ARG A 440 14.36 3.84 26.28
N GLY A 441 15.08 3.67 27.40
CA GLY A 441 16.10 2.63 27.53
C GLY A 441 15.52 1.24 27.27
N ARG A 442 14.39 0.93 27.89
CA ARG A 442 13.69 -0.34 27.71
C ARG A 442 13.18 -0.56 26.30
N LEU A 443 12.60 0.48 25.68
CA LEU A 443 12.16 0.45 24.27
C LEU A 443 13.35 0.19 23.33
N ALA A 444 14.49 0.81 23.57
CA ALA A 444 15.71 0.58 22.78
C ALA A 444 16.25 -0.86 22.93
N GLU A 445 16.14 -1.47 24.12
CA GLU A 445 16.48 -2.89 24.33
C GLU A 445 15.58 -3.82 23.53
N LEU A 446 14.26 -3.59 23.58
CA LEU A 446 13.27 -4.39 22.84
C LEU A 446 13.49 -4.32 21.33
N ARG A 447 13.92 -3.18 20.81
CA ARG A 447 14.25 -2.99 19.37
C ARG A 447 15.54 -3.71 18.95
N ARG A 448 16.54 -3.79 19.82
CA ARG A 448 17.80 -4.51 19.52
C ARG A 448 17.61 -6.01 19.29
N GLY A 449 16.53 -6.58 19.81
CA GLY A 449 16.16 -8.00 19.62
C GLY A 449 15.36 -8.29 18.36
N GLN A 450 15.03 -7.28 17.53
CA GLN A 450 14.23 -7.45 16.31
C GLN A 450 15.09 -7.30 15.04
N PRO A 451 14.82 -8.06 13.95
CA PRO A 451 15.51 -7.87 12.67
C PRO A 451 15.22 -6.48 12.10
N ALA A 452 16.25 -5.84 11.56
CA ALA A 452 16.16 -4.51 10.99
C ALA A 452 15.20 -4.49 9.80
N ALA A 453 14.22 -3.55 9.81
CA ALA A 453 13.33 -3.30 8.69
C ALA A 453 13.93 -2.28 7.73
N GLU A 454 13.70 -2.47 6.43
CA GLU A 454 14.06 -1.50 5.39
C GLU A 454 13.29 -0.18 5.55
N PRO A 455 13.90 0.99 5.23
CA PRO A 455 13.27 2.29 5.43
C PRO A 455 12.08 2.52 4.48
N SER A 456 11.00 3.07 5.02
CA SER A 456 9.77 3.41 4.30
C SER A 456 9.96 4.54 3.28
N ARG A 457 9.44 4.35 2.05
CA ARG A 457 9.69 5.11 0.81
C ARG A 457 8.61 6.16 0.48
N LEU A 458 8.02 6.90 1.41
CA LEU A 458 6.81 7.69 1.16
C LEU A 458 6.93 9.22 1.15
N ASP A 459 8.10 9.82 1.35
CA ASP A 459 8.26 11.28 1.18
C ASP A 459 8.57 11.63 -0.28
N PRO A 460 7.88 12.59 -0.91
CA PRO A 460 8.20 13.03 -2.26
C PRO A 460 9.61 13.62 -2.28
N ILE A 461 10.49 13.02 -3.09
CA ILE A 461 11.86 13.45 -3.25
C ILE A 461 11.86 14.63 -4.22
N ARG A 462 12.26 15.82 -3.75
CA ARG A 462 12.34 17.03 -4.61
C ARG A 462 13.67 17.05 -5.35
N PRO A 463 13.71 17.32 -6.67
CA PRO A 463 14.97 17.45 -7.44
C PRO A 463 15.97 18.43 -6.81
N THR A 464 15.47 19.50 -6.18
CA THR A 464 16.30 20.52 -5.51
C THR A 464 17.01 20.02 -4.25
N ARG A 465 16.60 18.90 -3.68
CA ARG A 465 17.22 18.26 -2.50
C ARG A 465 18.21 17.16 -2.87
N LEU A 466 18.30 16.80 -4.14
CA LEU A 466 19.27 15.82 -4.59
C LEU A 466 20.68 16.43 -4.60
N PRO A 467 21.73 15.62 -4.30
CA PRO A 467 23.10 15.96 -4.58
C PRO A 467 23.25 16.41 -6.06
N ALA A 468 24.15 17.34 -6.31
CA ALA A 468 24.29 17.91 -7.64
C ALA A 468 24.55 16.84 -8.72
N TRP A 469 25.35 15.84 -8.39
CA TRP A 469 25.67 14.73 -9.28
C TRP A 469 24.44 13.82 -9.55
N ASP A 470 23.72 13.41 -8.52
CA ASP A 470 22.55 12.56 -8.66
C ASP A 470 21.49 13.24 -9.52
N ARG A 471 21.31 14.55 -9.33
CA ARG A 471 20.40 15.36 -10.13
C ARG A 471 20.87 15.42 -11.58
N GLU A 472 22.16 15.67 -11.85
CA GLU A 472 22.72 15.73 -13.20
C GLU A 472 22.55 14.40 -13.95
N VAL A 473 22.78 13.25 -13.26
CA VAL A 473 22.54 11.90 -13.82
C VAL A 473 21.09 11.74 -14.25
N LEU A 474 20.14 12.11 -13.40
CA LEU A 474 18.71 12.01 -13.74
C LEU A 474 18.30 12.99 -14.84
N GLU A 475 18.79 14.22 -14.79
CA GLU A 475 18.52 15.25 -15.80
C GLU A 475 18.94 14.80 -17.20
N VAL A 476 20.13 14.22 -17.33
CA VAL A 476 20.63 13.72 -18.61
C VAL A 476 19.93 12.43 -19.02
N LEU A 477 19.64 11.53 -18.08
CA LEU A 477 18.93 10.27 -18.35
C LEU A 477 17.52 10.50 -18.91
N VAL A 478 16.80 11.49 -18.35
CA VAL A 478 15.39 11.77 -18.69
C VAL A 478 15.29 12.75 -19.87
N GLY A 479 16.16 13.78 -19.91
CA GLY A 479 16.07 14.87 -20.86
C GLY A 479 16.71 14.61 -22.22
N VAL A 480 17.61 13.63 -22.32
CA VAL A 480 18.36 13.33 -23.56
C VAL A 480 18.30 11.85 -23.91
N PRO A 481 17.30 11.39 -24.68
CA PRO A 481 17.08 9.96 -24.98
C PRO A 481 18.30 9.24 -25.55
N ASP A 482 19.10 9.91 -26.39
CA ASP A 482 20.31 9.34 -27.00
C ASP A 482 21.46 9.09 -26.01
N SER A 483 21.41 9.71 -24.82
CA SER A 483 22.43 9.55 -23.78
C SER A 483 22.22 8.35 -22.86
N VAL A 484 21.05 7.72 -22.89
CA VAL A 484 20.70 6.59 -22.01
C VAL A 484 21.75 5.48 -22.09
N GLY A 485 22.17 5.08 -23.31
CA GLY A 485 23.18 4.06 -23.51
C GLY A 485 24.57 4.43 -22.95
N LEU A 486 24.91 5.72 -22.88
CA LEU A 486 26.14 6.21 -22.24
C LEU A 486 26.04 6.10 -20.72
N ILE A 487 24.96 6.64 -20.14
CA ILE A 487 24.75 6.66 -18.68
C ILE A 487 24.72 5.24 -18.12
N VAL A 488 23.95 4.37 -18.74
CA VAL A 488 23.77 2.97 -18.28
C VAL A 488 25.07 2.18 -18.27
N ARG A 489 26.01 2.47 -19.21
CA ARG A 489 27.31 1.80 -19.28
C ARG A 489 28.37 2.42 -18.38
N GLU A 490 28.36 3.73 -18.23
CA GLU A 490 29.46 4.46 -17.59
C GLU A 490 29.18 4.85 -16.12
N VAL A 491 27.90 4.96 -15.73
CA VAL A 491 27.51 5.29 -14.35
C VAL A 491 27.09 4.03 -13.62
N ARG A 492 27.81 3.67 -12.56
CA ARG A 492 27.44 2.52 -11.71
C ARG A 492 26.45 2.96 -10.63
N PRO A 493 25.55 2.09 -10.18
CA PRO A 493 24.64 2.38 -9.06
C PRO A 493 25.36 2.85 -7.77
N ALA A 494 26.60 2.40 -7.57
CA ALA A 494 27.44 2.85 -6.45
C ALA A 494 28.01 4.28 -6.61
N ASP A 495 27.91 4.87 -7.79
CA ASP A 495 28.42 6.22 -8.07
C ASP A 495 27.40 7.32 -7.75
N VAL A 496 26.14 6.95 -7.44
CA VAL A 496 25.07 7.84 -6.97
C VAL A 496 24.88 7.70 -5.46
N GLU A 497 24.59 8.80 -4.80
CA GLU A 497 24.54 8.89 -3.34
C GLU A 497 23.17 8.48 -2.79
N THR A 498 22.08 8.92 -3.45
CA THR A 498 20.74 8.70 -2.96
C THR A 498 20.17 7.33 -3.36
N PRO A 499 19.46 6.63 -2.47
CA PRO A 499 18.80 5.36 -2.80
C PRO A 499 17.82 5.48 -3.97
N ALA A 500 17.11 6.62 -4.07
CA ALA A 500 16.17 6.90 -5.15
C ALA A 500 16.83 6.92 -6.53
N CYS A 501 17.94 7.65 -6.68
CA CYS A 501 18.70 7.69 -7.94
C CYS A 501 19.31 6.34 -8.28
N ARG A 502 19.72 5.59 -7.26
CA ARG A 502 20.25 4.24 -7.45
C ARG A 502 19.20 3.30 -8.02
N GLU A 503 17.98 3.31 -7.48
CA GLU A 503 16.88 2.48 -7.97
C GLU A 503 16.46 2.84 -9.39
N VAL A 504 16.40 4.12 -9.71
CA VAL A 504 16.14 4.59 -11.08
C VAL A 504 17.23 4.11 -12.04
N LEU A 505 18.50 4.24 -11.66
CA LEU A 505 19.63 3.83 -12.50
C LEU A 505 19.68 2.31 -12.69
N GLU A 506 19.47 1.51 -11.64
CA GLU A 506 19.38 0.05 -11.71
C GLU A 506 18.23 -0.40 -12.62
N THR A 507 17.12 0.32 -12.57
CA THR A 507 15.96 0.06 -13.45
C THR A 507 16.31 0.40 -14.90
N ALA A 508 16.98 1.53 -15.17
CA ALA A 508 17.44 1.90 -16.50
C ALA A 508 18.43 0.88 -17.07
N GLN A 509 19.38 0.40 -16.26
CA GLN A 509 20.35 -0.64 -16.64
C GLN A 509 19.65 -1.94 -17.01
N ARG A 510 18.74 -2.40 -16.19
CA ARG A 510 17.95 -3.61 -16.46
C ARG A 510 17.14 -3.53 -17.74
N LEU A 511 16.50 -2.39 -18.02
CA LEU A 511 15.76 -2.15 -19.26
C LEU A 511 16.69 -2.20 -20.47
N HIS A 512 17.84 -1.54 -20.39
CA HIS A 512 18.84 -1.52 -21.45
C HIS A 512 19.42 -2.93 -21.75
N GLU A 513 19.72 -3.72 -20.72
CA GLU A 513 20.18 -5.12 -20.85
C GLU A 513 19.13 -6.02 -21.51
N GLN A 514 17.85 -5.70 -21.35
CA GLN A 514 16.74 -6.37 -22.03
C GLN A 514 16.51 -5.91 -23.47
N GLY A 515 17.31 -4.96 -23.97
CA GLY A 515 17.16 -4.39 -25.29
C GLY A 515 15.94 -3.45 -25.43
N ARG A 516 15.42 -2.94 -24.29
CA ARG A 516 14.30 -1.99 -24.22
C ARG A 516 14.83 -0.56 -24.09
N GLY A 517 13.98 0.42 -24.44
CA GLY A 517 14.22 1.81 -24.12
C GLY A 517 14.31 2.02 -22.60
N ALA A 518 15.08 3.01 -22.16
CA ALA A 518 15.15 3.43 -20.75
C ALA A 518 14.98 4.96 -20.64
N GLY A 519 14.14 5.53 -21.50
CA GLY A 519 13.70 6.93 -21.42
C GLY A 519 12.65 7.15 -20.32
N LEU A 520 12.20 8.41 -20.16
CA LEU A 520 11.22 8.78 -19.14
C LEU A 520 9.99 7.86 -19.14
N ALA A 521 9.40 7.64 -20.32
CA ALA A 521 8.19 6.82 -20.44
C ALA A 521 8.40 5.37 -20.00
N ASP A 522 9.54 4.77 -20.37
CA ASP A 522 9.89 3.40 -20.00
C ASP A 522 10.14 3.29 -18.50
N LEU A 523 10.85 4.27 -17.91
CA LEU A 523 11.11 4.33 -16.48
C LEU A 523 9.84 4.52 -15.66
N LEU A 524 8.91 5.39 -16.08
CA LEU A 524 7.61 5.57 -15.43
C LEU A 524 6.78 4.28 -15.45
N MET A 525 6.90 3.48 -16.52
CA MET A 525 6.21 2.21 -16.63
C MET A 525 6.79 1.11 -15.74
N GLU A 526 8.10 1.12 -15.51
CA GLU A 526 8.79 0.06 -14.77
C GLU A 526 8.86 0.34 -13.25
N LEU A 527 9.00 1.60 -12.88
CA LEU A 527 9.03 2.03 -11.48
C LEU A 527 7.62 2.03 -10.89
N VAL A 528 7.41 1.22 -9.86
CA VAL A 528 6.11 1.08 -9.18
C VAL A 528 5.93 2.14 -8.08
N ASP A 529 7.03 2.70 -7.54
CA ASP A 529 6.99 3.70 -6.48
C ASP A 529 6.54 5.08 -7.00
N PRO A 530 5.36 5.59 -6.56
CA PRO A 530 4.86 6.89 -6.99
C PRO A 530 5.77 8.07 -6.62
N ALA A 531 6.63 7.93 -5.60
CA ALA A 531 7.58 8.96 -5.23
C ALA A 531 8.71 9.08 -6.25
N LEU A 532 9.19 7.95 -6.79
CA LEU A 532 10.19 7.94 -7.86
C LEU A 532 9.60 8.43 -9.19
N GLN A 533 8.37 8.06 -9.51
CA GLN A 533 7.67 8.60 -10.69
C GLN A 533 7.50 10.13 -10.59
N SER A 534 7.09 10.64 -9.42
CA SER A 534 6.97 12.09 -9.17
C SER A 534 8.32 12.79 -9.30
N LEU A 535 9.41 12.18 -8.83
CA LEU A 535 10.78 12.70 -8.97
C LEU A 535 11.16 12.82 -10.46
N LEU A 536 10.97 11.76 -11.25
CA LEU A 536 11.33 11.75 -12.66
C LEU A 536 10.57 12.79 -13.47
N VAL A 537 9.25 12.92 -13.24
CA VAL A 537 8.44 13.96 -13.90
C VAL A 537 8.89 15.36 -13.49
N ALA A 538 9.22 15.56 -12.20
CA ALA A 538 9.72 16.84 -11.72
C ALA A 538 11.10 17.21 -12.31
N VAL A 539 11.97 16.21 -12.53
CA VAL A 539 13.27 16.39 -13.20
C VAL A 539 13.05 16.77 -14.67
N ASP A 540 12.21 16.03 -15.39
CA ASP A 540 11.90 16.28 -16.82
C ASP A 540 11.32 17.68 -17.05
N GLU A 541 10.36 18.11 -16.22
CA GLU A 541 9.77 19.44 -16.35
C GLU A 541 10.75 20.56 -16.00
N SER A 542 11.63 20.35 -15.02
CA SER A 542 12.68 21.32 -14.68
C SER A 542 13.69 21.48 -15.81
N GLU A 543 14.01 20.40 -16.49
CA GLU A 543 14.86 20.36 -17.68
C GLU A 543 14.25 21.09 -18.87
N THR A 544 12.97 20.79 -19.17
CA THR A 544 12.25 21.45 -20.28
C THR A 544 12.17 22.96 -20.10
N ALA A 545 12.09 23.44 -18.86
CA ALA A 545 12.10 24.86 -18.53
C ALA A 545 13.49 25.52 -18.67
N ARG A 546 14.57 24.75 -18.58
CA ARG A 546 15.98 25.22 -18.64
C ARG A 546 16.66 24.97 -19.96
N ALA A 547 16.10 24.13 -20.84
CA ALA A 547 16.72 23.70 -22.09
C ALA A 547 16.79 24.86 -23.09
N THR A 548 17.85 25.69 -22.98
CA THR A 548 18.24 26.75 -23.96
C THR A 548 19.47 26.35 -24.76
N GLY A 549 20.03 25.11 -24.59
CA GLY A 549 21.27 24.64 -25.21
C GLY A 549 21.12 23.40 -26.09
N ASP A 550 22.15 23.12 -26.92
CA ASP A 550 22.22 21.90 -27.74
C ASP A 550 22.31 20.64 -26.85
N PRO A 551 21.43 19.64 -27.05
CA PRO A 551 21.50 18.37 -26.33
C PRO A 551 22.87 17.66 -26.44
N HIS A 552 23.56 17.79 -27.59
CA HIS A 552 24.88 17.20 -27.79
C HIS A 552 25.98 17.85 -26.92
N GLU A 553 25.92 19.17 -26.72
CA GLU A 553 26.85 19.85 -25.80
C GLU A 553 26.67 19.37 -24.34
N ARG A 554 25.45 19.11 -23.93
CA ARG A 554 25.13 18.59 -22.58
C ARG A 554 25.69 17.19 -22.36
N VAL A 555 25.52 16.29 -23.35
CA VAL A 555 26.11 14.94 -23.30
C VAL A 555 27.64 15.02 -23.26
N ALA A 556 28.26 15.94 -24.01
CA ALA A 556 29.71 16.15 -23.99
C ALA A 556 30.21 16.61 -22.62
N HIS A 557 29.54 17.58 -21.99
CA HIS A 557 29.85 18.05 -20.63
C HIS A 557 29.69 16.95 -19.59
N PHE A 558 28.61 16.16 -19.69
CA PHE A 558 28.38 15.02 -18.80
C PHE A 558 29.46 13.94 -18.96
N ALA A 559 29.86 13.60 -20.18
CA ALA A 559 30.94 12.67 -20.45
C ALA A 559 32.29 13.14 -19.91
N GLU A 560 32.54 14.47 -19.91
CA GLU A 560 33.74 15.08 -19.30
C GLU A 560 33.70 14.99 -17.77
N ALA A 561 32.54 15.27 -17.16
CA ALA A 561 32.33 15.11 -15.71
C ALA A 561 32.52 13.65 -15.25
N LEU A 562 32.05 12.68 -16.05
CA LEU A 562 32.28 11.24 -15.82
C LEU A 562 33.78 10.91 -15.82
N ARG A 563 34.51 11.37 -16.86
CA ARG A 563 35.98 11.13 -16.95
C ARG A 563 36.72 11.72 -15.76
N ARG A 564 36.39 12.95 -15.36
CA ARG A 564 37.00 13.59 -14.19
C ARG A 564 36.72 12.80 -12.90
N ARG A 565 35.48 12.36 -12.67
CA ARG A 565 35.16 11.53 -11.49
C ARG A 565 35.81 10.16 -11.52
N ALA A 566 35.96 9.54 -12.68
CA ALA A 566 36.70 8.28 -12.81
C ALA A 566 38.19 8.46 -12.43
N ALA A 567 38.81 9.53 -12.89
CA ALA A 567 40.22 9.87 -12.53
C ALA A 567 40.35 10.14 -11.02
N GLU A 568 39.42 10.91 -10.41
CA GLU A 568 39.41 11.16 -8.96
C GLU A 568 39.28 9.86 -8.15
N ARG A 569 38.40 8.93 -8.58
CA ARG A 569 38.26 7.61 -7.92
C ARG A 569 39.56 6.77 -8.02
N GLN A 570 40.17 6.74 -9.19
CA GLN A 570 41.45 6.03 -9.37
C GLN A 570 42.54 6.62 -8.47
N ALA A 571 42.62 7.95 -8.40
CA ALA A 571 43.55 8.65 -7.52
C ALA A 571 43.31 8.33 -6.03
N HIS A 572 42.02 8.32 -5.59
CA HIS A 572 41.68 7.94 -4.22
C HIS A 572 41.96 6.46 -3.92
N ALA A 573 41.68 5.55 -4.86
CA ALA A 573 41.99 4.13 -4.71
C ALA A 573 43.50 3.89 -4.60
N ALA A 574 44.27 4.57 -5.44
CA ALA A 574 45.74 4.52 -5.41
C ALA A 574 46.30 5.10 -4.10
N ALA A 575 45.79 6.25 -3.64
CA ALA A 575 46.20 6.84 -2.36
C ALA A 575 45.85 5.93 -1.16
N ARG A 576 44.75 5.20 -1.20
CA ARG A 576 44.43 4.19 -0.17
C ARG A 576 45.34 2.99 -0.24
N ALA A 577 45.68 2.50 -1.44
CA ALA A 577 46.60 1.38 -1.61
C ALA A 577 48.01 1.71 -1.06
N ILE A 578 48.49 2.93 -1.30
CA ILE A 578 49.76 3.45 -0.74
C ILE A 578 49.69 3.51 0.80
N LYS A 579 48.60 4.10 1.37
CA LYS A 579 48.45 4.20 2.83
C LYS A 579 48.34 2.86 3.55
N THR A 580 47.88 1.81 2.89
CA THR A 580 47.72 0.47 3.49
C THR A 580 48.96 -0.41 3.35
N ASN A 581 50.09 0.11 2.86
CA ASN A 581 51.40 -0.57 2.70
C ASN A 581 51.30 -1.91 1.94
N ARG A 582 50.42 -2.00 0.94
CA ARG A 582 50.23 -3.22 0.13
C ARG A 582 51.05 -3.27 -1.15
N LEU A 583 51.85 -2.25 -1.41
CA LEU A 583 52.70 -2.12 -2.60
C LEU A 583 54.17 -2.12 -2.19
N ASP A 584 55.01 -2.74 -3.01
CA ASP A 584 56.47 -2.59 -2.87
C ASP A 584 56.92 -1.20 -3.36
N SER A 585 58.09 -0.77 -2.97
CA SER A 585 58.62 0.58 -3.24
C SER A 585 58.73 0.92 -4.73
N ARG A 586 58.82 -0.09 -5.60
CA ARG A 586 58.91 0.11 -7.05
C ARG A 586 57.52 0.35 -7.65
N SER A 587 56.53 -0.47 -7.25
CA SER A 587 55.14 -0.31 -7.65
C SER A 587 54.50 0.98 -7.13
N GLU A 588 54.97 1.47 -5.97
CA GLU A 588 54.55 2.76 -5.39
C GLU A 588 55.04 3.94 -6.22
N SER A 589 56.33 3.91 -6.66
CA SER A 589 56.90 4.94 -7.52
C SER A 589 56.27 5.00 -8.89
N GLU A 590 56.05 3.85 -9.54
CA GLU A 590 55.39 3.75 -10.84
C GLU A 590 53.93 4.25 -10.78
N LEU A 591 53.22 3.97 -9.70
CA LEU A 591 51.84 4.43 -9.48
C LEU A 591 51.79 5.94 -9.23
N LEU A 592 52.73 6.49 -8.46
CA LEU A 592 52.85 7.93 -8.20
C LEU A 592 53.15 8.72 -9.48
N GLU A 593 54.11 8.24 -10.31
CA GLU A 593 54.40 8.85 -11.60
C GLU A 593 53.21 8.85 -12.54
N ARG A 594 52.47 7.75 -12.60
CA ARG A 594 51.25 7.64 -13.40
C ARG A 594 50.15 8.61 -12.91
N LEU A 595 49.92 8.71 -11.60
CA LEU A 595 48.94 9.64 -11.02
C LEU A 595 49.33 11.11 -11.26
N LEU A 596 50.61 11.43 -11.21
CA LEU A 596 51.12 12.77 -11.52
C LEU A 596 50.96 13.12 -13.00
N ALA A 597 51.18 12.17 -13.90
CA ALA A 597 50.96 12.34 -15.34
C ALA A 597 49.47 12.56 -15.64
N GLU A 598 48.56 11.70 -15.10
CA GLU A 598 47.12 11.82 -15.27
C GLU A 598 46.56 13.15 -14.71
N ARG A 599 47.10 13.63 -13.57
CA ARG A 599 46.70 14.93 -12.99
C ARG A 599 47.16 16.12 -13.84
N ARG A 600 48.34 16.02 -14.47
CA ARG A 600 48.85 17.05 -15.39
C ARG A 600 47.98 17.13 -16.65
N THR A 601 47.62 15.98 -17.22
CA THR A 601 46.76 15.91 -18.39
C THR A 601 45.35 16.47 -18.06
N ALA A 602 44.80 16.16 -16.90
CA ALA A 602 43.50 16.67 -16.42
C ALA A 602 43.54 18.20 -16.15
N GLN A 603 44.70 18.79 -15.90
CA GLN A 603 44.88 20.22 -15.69
C GLN A 603 45.29 20.97 -16.99
N GLY A 604 45.35 20.28 -18.15
CA GLY A 604 45.71 20.89 -19.43
C GLY A 604 47.20 21.29 -19.52
N MET A 605 48.06 20.72 -18.68
CA MET A 605 49.52 20.97 -18.72
C MET A 605 50.21 20.04 -19.73
N PRO A 606 51.22 20.54 -20.49
CA PRO A 606 51.94 19.71 -21.47
C PRO A 606 52.70 18.55 -20.82
N GLU A 607 52.80 17.44 -21.55
CA GLU A 607 53.41 16.18 -21.08
C GLU A 607 54.89 16.23 -20.77
N THR A 608 55.64 17.24 -21.22
CA THR A 608 57.06 17.36 -21.01
C THR A 608 57.45 18.70 -20.38
N VAL A 609 57.95 18.67 -19.15
CA VAL A 609 58.76 19.76 -18.61
C VAL A 609 60.20 19.38 -18.88
N GLU A 610 60.89 20.09 -19.78
CA GLU A 610 62.34 19.99 -19.89
C GLU A 610 62.97 20.25 -18.51
N PRO A 611 64.00 19.47 -18.11
CA PRO A 611 64.65 19.70 -16.85
C PRO A 611 65.30 21.09 -16.87
N VAL A 612 64.83 21.97 -16.00
CA VAL A 612 65.47 23.27 -15.78
C VAL A 612 66.90 22.99 -15.25
N SER A 613 67.93 23.22 -16.09
CA SER A 613 69.27 23.22 -15.70
C SER A 613 69.52 24.37 -14.70
N VAL A 614 69.74 24.02 -13.45
CA VAL A 614 70.19 24.98 -12.43
C VAL A 614 71.70 25.23 -12.64
N PRO A 615 72.10 26.45 -13.01
CA PRO A 615 73.54 26.75 -13.12
C PRO A 615 74.11 26.90 -11.71
N GLY A 616 75.13 26.07 -11.37
CA GLY A 616 76.05 26.31 -10.28
C GLY A 616 75.96 25.36 -9.09
N MET A 617 76.27 24.06 -9.31
CA MET A 617 76.89 23.24 -8.25
C MET A 617 78.01 22.44 -8.85
N SER A 618 79.25 22.92 -8.61
CA SER A 618 80.51 22.23 -8.88
C SER A 618 80.62 21.01 -7.98
N ALA A 619 81.02 19.87 -8.58
CA ALA A 619 81.28 18.63 -7.90
C ALA A 619 82.47 18.77 -6.87
N PRO A 620 82.43 18.06 -5.73
CA PRO A 620 83.60 17.97 -4.87
C PRO A 620 84.61 17.05 -5.50
N LYS A 621 85.89 17.57 -5.55
CA LYS A 621 87.05 16.81 -5.95
C LYS A 621 87.37 15.78 -4.87
N ASP A 622 87.63 14.59 -5.33
CA ASP A 622 88.25 13.52 -4.54
C ASP A 622 89.57 13.95 -3.88
N GLY A 623 89.72 13.51 -2.62
CA GLY A 623 90.90 13.50 -1.82
C GLY A 623 90.77 12.51 -0.68
#